data_144c219fe16dee5a97700c89bf7a0745
#
_entry.id   144c219fe16dee5a97700c89bf7a0745
#
_cell.length_a   1.000
_cell.length_b   1.000
_cell.length_c   1.000
_cell.angle_alpha   90.00
_cell.angle_beta   90.00
_cell.angle_gamma   90.00
#
_symmetry.space_group_name_H-M   'P 1'
#
loop_
_entity.id
_entity.type
_entity.pdbx_description
1 polymer ?
#
loop_
_entity_poly.entity_id
_entity_poly.type
_entity_poly.pdbx_seq_one_letter_code
_entity_poly.pdbx_strand_id
1 'polypeptide(L)'
;MYRAVTRQIEVTVEPNFVPEQSSADRSRYFWSYTIVITNSGEETVQLKTRHWIITDASGRQQEVKGEGVVGEQPILGPGERFEYTSGVPLSTASGFMTGRYQMVTESGERFEIDVPAFSLDSPDSKRVLN
;
A
#
# COMPACT_ATOMS: atom_id res chain seq x y z
N MET A 1 -9.82 8.82 -0.07
CA MET A 1 -8.59 8.43 -0.78
C MET A 1 -7.38 8.94 0.01
N TYR A 2 -6.41 8.07 0.18
CA TYR A 2 -5.17 8.40 0.90
C TYR A 2 -4.11 8.83 -0.11
N ARG A 3 -3.28 9.79 0.25
CA ARG A 3 -2.33 10.39 -0.69
C ARG A 3 -1.05 10.83 0.04
N ALA A 4 0.10 10.57 -0.56
CA ALA A 4 1.39 11.08 -0.11
C ALA A 4 2.23 11.47 -1.32
N VAL A 5 3.07 12.47 -1.16
CA VAL A 5 3.98 12.91 -2.23
C VAL A 5 5.40 12.98 -1.66
N THR A 6 6.33 12.31 -2.33
CA THR A 6 7.76 12.35 -1.99
C THR A 6 8.53 12.62 -3.27
N ARG A 7 9.34 13.65 -3.29
CA ARG A 7 10.19 14.01 -4.44
C ARG A 7 9.38 14.06 -5.74
N GLN A 8 8.19 14.68 -5.70
CA GLN A 8 7.28 14.84 -6.84
C GLN A 8 6.71 13.51 -7.36
N ILE A 9 6.80 12.45 -6.59
CA ILE A 9 6.16 11.19 -6.90
C ILE A 9 4.97 11.04 -5.96
N GLU A 10 3.78 10.94 -6.53
CA GLU A 10 2.54 10.83 -5.77
C GLU A 10 2.14 9.36 -5.65
N VAL A 11 1.76 8.95 -4.46
CA VAL A 11 1.18 7.62 -4.21
C VAL A 11 -0.21 7.81 -3.64
N THR A 12 -1.21 7.24 -4.29
CA THR A 12 -2.59 7.22 -3.77
C THR A 12 -3.00 5.80 -3.47
N VAL A 13 -3.81 5.62 -2.43
CA VAL A 13 -4.31 4.31 -2.02
C VAL A 13 -5.81 4.36 -1.83
N GLU A 14 -6.49 3.35 -2.37
CA GLU A 14 -7.93 3.17 -2.19
C GLU A 14 -8.17 1.76 -1.65
N PRO A 15 -8.38 1.59 -0.32
CA PRO A 15 -8.67 0.29 0.24
C PRO A 15 -10.15 -0.06 0.14
N ASN A 16 -10.44 -1.35 -0.03
CA ASN A 16 -11.81 -1.86 -0.09
C ASN A 16 -11.92 -3.16 0.69
N PHE A 17 -12.88 -3.23 1.61
CA PHE A 17 -13.18 -4.48 2.30
C PHE A 17 -13.82 -5.47 1.33
N VAL A 18 -13.41 -6.75 1.39
CA VAL A 18 -13.88 -7.79 0.49
C VAL A 18 -14.69 -8.81 1.29
N PRO A 19 -16.03 -8.63 1.42
CA PRO A 19 -16.83 -9.55 2.25
C PRO A 19 -16.83 -11.00 1.74
N GLU A 20 -16.71 -11.21 0.43
CA GLU A 20 -16.71 -12.55 -0.15
C GLU A 20 -15.50 -13.38 0.29
N GLN A 21 -14.43 -12.75 0.70
CA GLN A 21 -13.21 -13.41 1.15
C GLN A 21 -13.01 -13.28 2.66
N SER A 22 -14.05 -12.85 3.36
CA SER A 22 -14.00 -12.59 4.80
C SER A 22 -14.96 -13.49 5.54
N SER A 23 -14.64 -13.84 6.79
CA SER A 23 -15.50 -14.61 7.67
C SER A 23 -15.21 -14.20 9.10
N ALA A 24 -16.15 -13.49 9.74
CA ALA A 24 -16.02 -13.08 11.13
C ALA A 24 -15.94 -14.30 12.06
N ASP A 25 -16.68 -15.37 11.74
CA ASP A 25 -16.66 -16.60 12.53
C ASP A 25 -15.28 -17.27 12.56
N ARG A 26 -14.50 -17.07 11.53
CA ARG A 26 -13.16 -17.64 11.43
C ARG A 26 -12.06 -16.63 11.74
N SER A 27 -12.44 -15.43 12.19
CA SER A 27 -11.50 -14.33 12.43
C SER A 27 -10.66 -14.08 11.18
N ARG A 28 -11.33 -14.00 10.04
CA ARG A 28 -10.65 -13.76 8.77
C ARG A 28 -11.29 -12.57 8.09
N TYR A 29 -10.49 -11.54 7.85
CA TYR A 29 -10.93 -10.31 7.22
C TYR A 29 -9.96 -10.02 6.08
N PHE A 30 -10.50 -9.62 4.92
CA PHE A 30 -9.68 -9.41 3.75
C PHE A 30 -10.04 -8.08 3.09
N TRP A 31 -9.01 -7.36 2.67
CA TRP A 31 -9.16 -6.11 1.92
C TRP A 31 -8.36 -6.19 0.64
N SER A 32 -8.88 -5.56 -0.41
CA SER A 32 -8.07 -5.21 -1.57
C SER A 32 -7.67 -3.75 -1.42
N TYR A 33 -6.57 -3.36 -2.03
CA TYR A 33 -6.18 -1.96 -2.09
C TYR A 33 -5.60 -1.67 -3.47
N THR A 34 -6.02 -0.53 -4.03
CA THR A 34 -5.55 -0.08 -5.34
C THR A 34 -4.61 1.08 -5.13
N ILE A 35 -3.43 0.99 -5.68
CA ILE A 35 -2.38 1.99 -5.55
C ILE A 35 -2.07 2.57 -6.92
N VAL A 36 -1.96 3.90 -6.99
CA VAL A 36 -1.52 4.61 -8.19
C VAL A 36 -0.27 5.39 -7.83
N ILE A 37 0.81 5.14 -8.57
CA ILE A 37 2.08 5.84 -8.41
C ILE A 37 2.25 6.73 -9.62
N THR A 38 2.35 8.04 -9.42
CA THR A 38 2.46 9.02 -10.50
C THR A 38 3.76 9.80 -10.36
N ASN A 39 4.57 9.79 -11.42
CA ASN A 39 5.80 10.58 -11.45
C ASN A 39 5.50 11.97 -12.03
N SER A 40 5.42 12.98 -11.19
CA SER A 40 5.20 14.36 -11.60
C SER A 40 6.50 15.15 -11.66
N GLY A 41 7.64 14.48 -11.50
CA GLY A 41 8.96 15.08 -11.59
C GLY A 41 9.50 15.04 -13.02
N GLU A 42 10.75 15.45 -13.15
CA GLU A 42 11.40 15.54 -14.45
C GLU A 42 12.35 14.38 -14.75
N GLU A 43 12.66 13.57 -13.75
CA GLU A 43 13.53 12.42 -13.90
C GLU A 43 12.75 11.14 -14.07
N THR A 44 13.26 10.21 -14.89
CA THR A 44 12.73 8.86 -14.96
C THR A 44 13.19 8.10 -13.71
N VAL A 45 12.27 7.37 -13.08
CA VAL A 45 12.55 6.60 -11.88
C VAL A 45 12.04 5.17 -12.07
N GLN A 46 12.62 4.24 -11.31
CA GLN A 46 12.18 2.85 -11.32
C GLN A 46 11.92 2.40 -9.89
N LEU A 47 10.78 1.76 -9.68
CA LEU A 47 10.46 1.12 -8.41
C LEU A 47 11.23 -0.20 -8.32
N LYS A 48 12.02 -0.37 -7.26
CA LYS A 48 12.83 -1.56 -7.07
C LYS A 48 12.28 -2.50 -6.02
N THR A 49 11.92 -1.98 -4.85
CA THR A 49 11.46 -2.83 -3.72
C THR A 49 10.31 -2.18 -2.99
N ARG A 50 9.58 -3.01 -2.26
CA ARG A 50 8.50 -2.57 -1.39
C ARG A 50 8.77 -2.99 0.04
N HIS A 51 8.26 -2.18 0.99
CA HIS A 51 8.33 -2.50 2.41
C HIS A 51 7.00 -2.09 3.05
N TRP A 52 6.28 -3.07 3.58
CA TRP A 52 5.00 -2.85 4.24
C TRP A 52 5.10 -3.14 5.72
N ILE A 53 4.41 -2.34 6.52
CA ILE A 53 4.19 -2.58 7.94
C ILE A 53 2.68 -2.63 8.14
N ILE A 54 2.16 -3.77 8.56
CA ILE A 54 0.74 -4.03 8.71
C ILE A 54 0.47 -4.21 10.20
N THR A 55 -0.44 -3.39 10.74
CA THR A 55 -0.76 -3.42 12.17
C THR A 55 -2.23 -3.80 12.32
N ASP A 56 -2.52 -4.83 13.13
CA ASP A 56 -3.90 -5.24 13.37
C ASP A 56 -4.48 -4.51 14.60
N ALA A 57 -5.76 -4.78 14.91
CA ALA A 57 -6.46 -4.08 15.98
C ALA A 57 -5.90 -4.39 17.37
N SER A 58 -5.15 -5.49 17.52
CA SER A 58 -4.53 -5.83 18.81
C SER A 58 -3.12 -5.25 18.96
N GLY A 59 -2.63 -4.53 17.94
CA GLY A 59 -1.30 -3.94 17.96
C GLY A 59 -0.21 -4.84 17.41
N ARG A 60 -0.54 -6.03 16.93
CA ARG A 60 0.45 -6.90 16.30
C ARG A 60 0.88 -6.32 14.98
N GLN A 61 2.18 -6.37 14.73
CA GLN A 61 2.74 -5.87 13.49
C GLN A 61 3.35 -7.01 12.68
N GLN A 62 3.19 -6.90 11.37
CA GLN A 62 3.79 -7.79 10.40
C GLN A 62 4.53 -6.94 9.37
N GLU A 63 5.77 -7.31 9.09
CA GLU A 63 6.54 -6.65 8.04
C GLU A 63 6.60 -7.52 6.80
N VAL A 64 6.45 -6.89 5.63
CA VAL A 64 6.57 -7.58 4.34
C VAL A 64 7.56 -6.79 3.49
N LYS A 65 8.63 -7.45 3.08
CA LYS A 65 9.64 -6.85 2.20
C LYS A 65 9.76 -7.71 0.95
N GLY A 66 9.94 -7.09 -0.18
CA GLY A 66 10.11 -7.84 -1.42
C GLY A 66 10.47 -6.94 -2.59
N GLU A 67 10.82 -7.58 -3.70
CA GLU A 67 11.15 -6.88 -4.93
C GLU A 67 9.88 -6.56 -5.69
N GLY A 68 9.80 -5.32 -6.20
CA GLY A 68 8.71 -4.89 -7.06
C GLY A 68 7.35 -4.88 -6.40
N VAL A 69 6.35 -4.72 -7.23
CA VAL A 69 4.93 -4.78 -6.83
C VAL A 69 4.20 -5.62 -7.87
N VAL A 70 3.41 -6.60 -7.41
CA VAL A 70 2.67 -7.56 -8.24
C VAL A 70 3.53 -8.14 -9.37
N GLY A 71 4.78 -8.46 -9.06
CA GLY A 71 5.71 -9.06 -10.03
C GLY A 71 6.38 -8.09 -10.98
N GLU A 72 6.27 -6.78 -10.77
CA GLU A 72 6.83 -5.78 -11.68
C GLU A 72 7.68 -4.76 -10.95
N GLN A 73 8.67 -4.23 -11.68
CA GLN A 73 9.48 -3.11 -11.22
C GLN A 73 9.31 -1.97 -12.23
N PRO A 74 8.18 -1.25 -12.15
CA PRO A 74 7.83 -0.30 -13.20
C PRO A 74 8.82 0.85 -13.32
N ILE A 75 9.07 1.26 -14.56
CA ILE A 75 9.87 2.42 -14.89
C ILE A 75 8.91 3.53 -15.27
N LEU A 76 9.02 4.67 -14.60
CA LEU A 76 8.10 5.79 -14.80
C LEU A 76 8.88 7.01 -15.26
N GLY A 77 8.64 7.43 -16.49
CA GLY A 77 9.11 8.71 -16.99
C GLY A 77 8.25 9.85 -16.47
N PRO A 78 8.64 11.10 -16.76
CA PRO A 78 7.84 12.27 -16.36
C PRO A 78 6.41 12.18 -16.85
N GLY A 79 5.44 12.34 -15.94
CA GLY A 79 4.01 12.28 -16.24
C GLY A 79 3.43 10.88 -16.31
N GLU A 80 4.25 9.85 -16.20
CA GLU A 80 3.77 8.47 -16.28
C GLU A 80 3.32 7.96 -14.92
N ARG A 81 2.42 6.98 -14.95
CA ARG A 81 1.90 6.38 -13.73
C ARG A 81 1.75 4.88 -13.88
N PHE A 82 1.73 4.21 -12.73
CA PHE A 82 1.53 2.77 -12.65
C PHE A 82 0.44 2.51 -11.61
N GLU A 83 -0.53 1.71 -11.98
CA GLU A 83 -1.64 1.35 -11.09
C GLU A 83 -1.64 -0.16 -10.86
N TYR A 84 -1.85 -0.59 -9.61
CA TYR A 84 -1.99 -2.01 -9.31
C TYR A 84 -2.93 -2.20 -8.13
N THR A 85 -3.50 -3.42 -8.05
CA THR A 85 -4.36 -3.81 -6.94
C THR A 85 -3.76 -5.06 -6.30
N SER A 86 -3.72 -5.08 -4.98
CA SER A 86 -3.24 -6.23 -4.23
C SER A 86 -4.17 -6.46 -3.05
N GLY A 87 -3.88 -7.42 -2.20
CA GLY A 87 -4.74 -7.76 -1.09
C GLY A 87 -4.00 -7.98 0.21
N VAL A 88 -4.71 -7.85 1.31
CA VAL A 88 -4.16 -8.06 2.65
C VAL A 88 -5.19 -8.71 3.56
N PRO A 89 -4.83 -9.82 4.25
CA PRO A 89 -5.69 -10.41 5.25
C PRO A 89 -5.31 -9.93 6.65
N LEU A 90 -6.30 -9.87 7.54
CA LEU A 90 -6.08 -9.67 8.97
C LEU A 90 -6.92 -10.67 9.74
N SER A 91 -6.50 -10.99 10.95
CA SER A 91 -7.29 -11.80 11.87
C SER A 91 -8.22 -10.95 12.75
N THR A 92 -8.15 -9.63 12.63
CA THR A 92 -9.00 -8.69 13.37
C THR A 92 -9.84 -7.88 12.40
N ALA A 93 -10.94 -7.29 12.90
CA ALA A 93 -11.91 -6.59 12.07
C ALA A 93 -11.40 -5.26 11.53
N SER A 94 -10.29 -4.78 12.04
CA SER A 94 -9.69 -3.52 11.58
C SER A 94 -8.19 -3.54 11.77
N GLY A 95 -7.52 -2.57 11.16
CA GLY A 95 -6.09 -2.38 11.29
C GLY A 95 -5.65 -1.22 10.41
N PHE A 96 -4.36 -1.14 10.15
CA PHE A 96 -3.86 -0.16 9.21
C PHE A 96 -2.55 -0.64 8.59
N MET A 97 -2.21 -0.07 7.44
CA MET A 97 -0.97 -0.34 6.75
C MET A 97 -0.22 0.95 6.50
N THR A 98 1.09 0.86 6.56
CA THR A 98 1.97 1.91 6.08
C THR A 98 3.11 1.25 5.31
N GLY A 99 3.80 2.01 4.49
CA GLY A 99 4.87 1.42 3.71
C GLY A 99 5.71 2.44 2.98
N ARG A 100 6.65 1.91 2.22
CA ARG A 100 7.55 2.72 1.39
C ARG A 100 8.04 1.88 0.22
N TYR A 101 8.42 2.58 -0.83
CA TYR A 101 9.07 1.96 -1.98
C TYR A 101 10.48 2.50 -2.10
N GLN A 102 11.42 1.61 -2.44
CA GLN A 102 12.75 2.05 -2.83
C GLN A 102 12.76 2.26 -4.33
N MET A 103 13.21 3.44 -4.71
CA MET A 103 13.25 3.89 -6.09
C MET A 103 14.70 4.13 -6.51
N VAL A 104 14.94 4.14 -7.82
CA VAL A 104 16.24 4.51 -8.37
C VAL A 104 16.04 5.42 -9.56
N THR A 105 16.86 6.47 -9.68
CA THR A 105 16.86 7.34 -10.84
C THR A 105 17.68 6.71 -11.96
N GLU A 106 17.60 7.28 -13.17
CA GLU A 106 18.42 6.83 -14.31
C GLU A 106 19.92 6.90 -14.00
N SER A 107 20.33 7.86 -13.20
CA SER A 107 21.75 8.02 -12.83
C SER A 107 22.20 7.05 -11.73
N GLY A 108 21.26 6.23 -11.20
CA GLY A 108 21.58 5.27 -10.17
C GLY A 108 21.42 5.75 -8.74
N GLU A 109 20.91 6.95 -8.54
CA GLU A 109 20.63 7.46 -7.20
C GLU A 109 19.46 6.68 -6.58
N ARG A 110 19.65 6.17 -5.36
CA ARG A 110 18.59 5.45 -4.63
C ARG A 110 17.93 6.37 -3.64
N PHE A 111 16.61 6.25 -3.54
CA PHE A 111 15.84 7.02 -2.58
C PHE A 111 14.56 6.26 -2.24
N GLU A 112 13.89 6.69 -1.16
CA GLU A 112 12.62 6.08 -0.76
C GLU A 112 11.49 7.07 -0.92
N ILE A 113 10.31 6.55 -1.29
CA ILE A 113 9.08 7.34 -1.28
C ILE A 113 8.10 6.68 -0.31
N ASP A 114 7.26 7.51 0.31
CA ASP A 114 6.30 7.04 1.28
C ASP A 114 4.99 6.63 0.61
N VAL A 115 4.42 5.52 1.09
CA VAL A 115 3.04 5.19 0.86
C VAL A 115 2.26 5.78 2.04
N PRO A 116 1.15 6.51 1.82
CA PRO A 116 0.41 7.06 2.95
C PRO A 116 -0.12 5.93 3.81
N ALA A 117 -0.14 6.14 5.13
CA ALA A 117 -0.79 5.19 6.03
C ALA A 117 -2.28 5.17 5.70
N PHE A 118 -2.88 3.98 5.67
CA PHE A 118 -4.30 3.86 5.37
C PHE A 118 -4.97 2.83 6.28
N SER A 119 -6.23 3.12 6.61
CA SER A 119 -7.02 2.28 7.50
C SER A 119 -7.60 1.09 6.75
N LEU A 120 -7.67 -0.03 7.45
CA LEU A 120 -8.37 -1.24 7.01
C LEU A 120 -9.58 -1.38 7.93
N ASP A 121 -10.74 -1.00 7.44
CA ASP A 121 -11.96 -1.00 8.23
C ASP A 121 -12.96 -1.98 7.63
N SER A 122 -13.67 -2.71 8.49
CA SER A 122 -14.75 -3.59 8.08
C SER A 122 -16.05 -3.13 8.75
N PRO A 123 -17.22 -3.63 8.31
CA PRO A 123 -18.48 -3.31 8.99
C PRO A 123 -18.46 -3.67 10.48
N ASP A 124 -17.73 -4.73 10.83
CA ASP A 124 -17.64 -5.17 12.24
C ASP A 124 -16.86 -4.19 13.11
N SER A 125 -15.87 -3.49 12.56
CA SER A 125 -15.08 -2.54 13.32
C SER A 125 -15.91 -1.34 13.80
N LYS A 126 -16.96 -0.99 13.08
CA LYS A 126 -17.83 0.12 13.45
C LYS A 126 -18.69 -0.16 14.66
N ARG A 127 -18.93 -1.44 14.97
CA ARG A 127 -19.72 -1.84 16.14
C ARG A 127 -18.93 -1.70 17.42
N VAL A 128 -17.64 -1.84 17.34
CA VAL A 128 -16.74 -1.82 18.50
C VAL A 128 -16.58 -0.41 19.05
N LEU A 129 -16.86 0.59 18.25
CA LEU A 129 -16.64 1.99 18.61
C LEU A 129 -17.78 2.59 19.46
N ASN A 130 -18.80 1.81 19.74
CA ASN A 130 -19.93 2.29 20.56
C ASN A 130 -19.73 1.98 22.07
#